data_2f79cc23f857d1b4f41404fbe96ff535
#
_entry.id   2f79cc23f857d1b4f41404fbe96ff535
#
_cell.length_a   1.000
_cell.length_b   1.000
_cell.length_c   1.000
_cell.angle_alpha   90.00
_cell.angle_beta   90.00
_cell.angle_gamma   90.00
#
_symmetry.space_group_name_H-M   'P 1'
#
loop_
_entity.id
_entity.type
_entity.pdbx_description
1 polymer ?
#
loop_
_entity_poly.entity_id
_entity_poly.type
_entity_poly.pdbx_seq_one_letter_code
_entity_poly.pdbx_strand_id
1 'polypeptide(L)'
;MESDDDFRAVKLPFSPQEYACTWHLPRIQTEVESNEAHQDDDGKDGFIKVNGTLDLTVGHHPHGSFYGELPIVWEEDSTQFPQINDYDCLTGKLSAGAHFALINGQYNYWLPDQGYVNGAFAILSRKPFKHNEYRTYQSIELQLEGLDKIIDVNPAKIQADPGKKSIFSATCSNACWEWRSDDVSMKLHFIGRARRDSFNFTMRFAPVLQIKANSPLTIVDWWLKWTVPIQELLASAIGRTPDVMYMLAIADRTPKREWKDQIFRWDIKQESLYPNADEIKKSKPAIKIQEDGVNLLDLLIRWRELHASHHPLIETYDSLAFSADQHPRSRFLLLIQALEGLYGFEHQEERCQQRQAYREEKRKFLDRMREITKNKVITEDDYRFLRDNLMPNPFITLESALIAILDTLSGDVKEKLAGSALIRKVRESEANPNMKVEAVLAFVRNKLSHGATSFEPGDLDDVAETLDRVVRAELLRVLGAPEACRLRLLGPSEA
;
A
#
# COMPACT_ATOMS: atom_id res chain seq x y z
N MET A 1 -24.48 -6.74 30.12
CA MET A 1 -23.04 -7.08 30.28
C MET A 1 -22.50 -7.20 28.88
N GLU A 2 -21.66 -6.25 28.44
CA GLU A 2 -20.95 -6.39 27.17
C GLU A 2 -20.13 -7.68 27.25
N SER A 3 -20.17 -8.52 26.23
CA SER A 3 -19.31 -9.70 26.11
C SER A 3 -17.83 -9.26 26.16
N ASP A 4 -16.92 -10.15 26.54
CA ASP A 4 -15.47 -9.82 26.56
C ASP A 4 -14.96 -9.39 25.17
N ASP A 5 -15.61 -9.84 24.10
CA ASP A 5 -15.32 -9.45 22.71
C ASP A 5 -15.69 -7.99 22.40
N ASP A 6 -16.57 -7.36 23.17
CA ASP A 6 -17.01 -5.98 22.96
C ASP A 6 -16.12 -4.93 23.67
N PHE A 7 -15.15 -5.37 24.49
CA PHE A 7 -14.25 -4.46 25.20
C PHE A 7 -13.06 -4.05 24.32
N ARG A 8 -13.27 -3.13 23.37
CA ARG A 8 -12.25 -2.62 22.45
C ARG A 8 -11.56 -1.37 23.02
N ALA A 9 -10.25 -1.22 22.77
CA ALA A 9 -9.50 -0.02 23.17
C ALA A 9 -10.01 1.23 22.44
N VAL A 10 -10.33 1.09 21.15
CA VAL A 10 -10.91 2.14 20.33
C VAL A 10 -12.37 1.76 20.02
N LYS A 11 -13.30 2.68 20.30
CA LYS A 11 -14.70 2.55 19.93
C LYS A 11 -14.96 3.37 18.67
N LEU A 12 -15.27 2.70 17.57
CA LEU A 12 -15.63 3.35 16.32
C LEU A 12 -17.04 3.97 16.42
N PRO A 13 -17.27 5.15 15.81
CA PRO A 13 -18.57 5.83 15.84
C PRO A 13 -19.70 5.06 15.18
N PHE A 14 -19.41 4.30 14.15
CA PHE A 14 -20.37 3.58 13.32
C PHE A 14 -19.95 2.13 13.12
N SER A 15 -20.93 1.22 13.02
CA SER A 15 -20.69 -0.19 12.73
C SER A 15 -20.72 -0.47 11.22
N PRO A 16 -19.96 -1.46 10.73
CA PRO A 16 -20.06 -1.90 9.33
C PRO A 16 -21.32 -2.75 9.14
N GLN A 17 -22.34 -2.20 8.48
CA GLN A 17 -23.61 -2.85 8.22
C GLN A 17 -24.39 -2.13 7.13
N GLU A 18 -25.53 -2.68 6.72
CA GLU A 18 -26.49 -1.99 5.88
C GLU A 18 -27.33 -0.99 6.71
N TYR A 19 -27.56 0.19 6.15
CA TYR A 19 -28.31 1.28 6.75
C TYR A 19 -29.47 1.72 5.85
N ALA A 20 -30.65 1.90 6.39
CA ALA A 20 -31.71 2.63 5.70
C ALA A 20 -31.34 4.12 5.65
N CYS A 21 -31.53 4.74 4.50
CA CYS A 21 -31.10 6.12 4.27
C CYS A 21 -32.01 6.88 3.28
N THR A 22 -31.76 8.17 3.19
CA THR A 22 -32.27 9.05 2.16
C THR A 22 -31.10 9.59 1.36
N TRP A 23 -31.10 9.37 0.06
CA TRP A 23 -30.13 9.86 -0.89
C TRP A 23 -30.51 11.27 -1.36
N HIS A 24 -29.51 12.09 -1.68
CA HIS A 24 -29.67 13.38 -2.33
C HIS A 24 -29.12 13.27 -3.75
N LEU A 25 -29.99 12.97 -4.72
CA LEU A 25 -29.61 12.80 -6.13
C LEU A 25 -29.69 14.15 -6.86
N PRO A 26 -28.74 14.47 -7.76
CA PRO A 26 -28.81 15.67 -8.58
C PRO A 26 -30.07 15.69 -9.42
N ARG A 27 -30.74 16.84 -9.52
CA ARG A 27 -31.78 17.04 -10.54
C ARG A 27 -31.10 17.23 -11.89
N ILE A 28 -31.53 16.49 -12.88
CA ILE A 28 -31.11 16.69 -14.26
C ILE A 28 -31.90 17.88 -14.78
N GLN A 29 -31.24 19.01 -15.03
CA GLN A 29 -31.87 20.16 -15.69
C GLN A 29 -32.06 19.84 -17.16
N THR A 30 -33.30 19.58 -17.58
CA THR A 30 -33.67 19.64 -19.00
C THR A 30 -33.76 21.11 -19.41
N GLU A 31 -33.17 21.48 -20.55
CA GLU A 31 -33.14 22.86 -21.07
C GLU A 31 -34.55 23.50 -21.24
N VAL A 32 -35.61 22.73 -21.10
CA VAL A 32 -37.00 23.16 -21.30
C VAL A 32 -37.59 23.88 -20.06
N GLU A 33 -37.06 23.67 -18.84
CA GLU A 33 -37.62 24.25 -17.61
C GLU A 33 -37.15 25.67 -17.26
N SER A 34 -36.36 26.30 -18.12
CA SER A 34 -35.84 27.64 -17.87
C SER A 34 -36.87 28.76 -17.94
N ASN A 35 -38.11 28.50 -18.36
CA ASN A 35 -39.13 29.54 -18.63
C ASN A 35 -40.34 29.52 -17.71
N GLU A 36 -40.54 28.56 -16.83
CA GLU A 36 -41.65 28.57 -15.89
C GLU A 36 -41.14 28.48 -14.43
N ALA A 37 -40.89 29.63 -13.82
CA ALA A 37 -40.58 29.74 -12.40
C ALA A 37 -41.85 29.45 -11.58
N HIS A 38 -42.16 28.19 -11.32
CA HIS A 38 -43.04 27.81 -10.21
C HIS A 38 -42.28 27.85 -8.92
N GLN A 39 -42.62 28.81 -8.08
CA GLN A 39 -42.16 28.99 -6.70
C GLN A 39 -42.77 27.89 -5.83
N ASP A 40 -42.13 26.73 -5.73
CA ASP A 40 -42.30 25.84 -4.63
C ASP A 40 -41.08 25.95 -3.70
N ASP A 41 -41.35 26.33 -2.44
CA ASP A 41 -40.41 26.79 -1.43
C ASP A 41 -39.42 25.70 -0.91
N ASP A 42 -39.54 24.45 -1.37
CA ASP A 42 -38.69 23.30 -1.03
C ASP A 42 -37.55 23.01 -2.05
N GLY A 43 -37.42 23.81 -3.10
CA GLY A 43 -36.63 23.47 -4.32
C GLY A 43 -35.35 24.26 -4.55
N LYS A 44 -34.77 24.92 -3.55
CA LYS A 44 -33.56 25.75 -3.75
C LYS A 44 -32.24 25.00 -3.96
N ASP A 45 -32.16 23.68 -3.71
CA ASP A 45 -30.89 23.00 -3.62
C ASP A 45 -30.48 22.17 -4.88
N GLY A 46 -31.30 22.10 -5.93
CA GLY A 46 -30.94 21.33 -7.15
C GLY A 46 -30.83 19.81 -6.94
N PHE A 47 -31.36 19.28 -5.84
CA PHE A 47 -31.35 17.85 -5.50
C PHE A 47 -32.74 17.32 -5.17
N ILE A 48 -32.96 16.04 -5.49
CA ILE A 48 -34.13 15.28 -5.05
C ILE A 48 -33.74 14.35 -3.90
N LYS A 49 -34.67 14.08 -2.99
CA LYS A 49 -34.49 13.15 -1.87
C LYS A 49 -35.20 11.85 -2.21
N VAL A 50 -34.42 10.76 -2.24
CA VAL A 50 -34.91 9.42 -2.58
C VAL A 50 -34.56 8.44 -1.46
N ASN A 51 -35.51 7.62 -1.03
CA ASN A 51 -35.28 6.62 0.01
C ASN A 51 -34.50 5.42 -0.56
N GLY A 52 -33.71 4.79 0.31
CA GLY A 52 -32.94 3.63 -0.10
C GLY A 52 -32.13 3.02 1.03
N THR A 53 -31.11 2.26 0.65
CA THR A 53 -30.16 1.62 1.57
C THR A 53 -28.74 1.99 1.21
N LEU A 54 -27.85 1.99 2.22
CA LEU A 54 -26.40 2.13 2.09
C LEU A 54 -25.76 0.94 2.80
N ASP A 55 -25.07 0.09 2.05
CA ASP A 55 -24.32 -1.04 2.58
C ASP A 55 -22.84 -0.69 2.76
N LEU A 56 -22.37 -0.86 3.99
CA LEU A 56 -20.99 -0.58 4.44
C LEU A 56 -20.36 -1.84 5.05
N THR A 57 -20.81 -3.03 4.68
CA THR A 57 -20.23 -4.29 5.15
C THR A 57 -18.77 -4.42 4.68
N VAL A 58 -17.95 -5.00 5.55
CA VAL A 58 -16.51 -5.19 5.28
C VAL A 58 -16.30 -6.14 4.10
N GLY A 59 -15.29 -5.84 3.27
CA GLY A 59 -14.92 -6.65 2.12
C GLY A 59 -15.64 -6.29 0.82
N HIS A 60 -16.56 -5.35 0.87
CA HIS A 60 -17.27 -4.83 -0.30
C HIS A 60 -17.05 -3.33 -0.46
N HIS A 61 -17.02 -2.86 -1.71
CA HIS A 61 -17.07 -1.43 -1.96
C HIS A 61 -18.35 -0.84 -1.35
N PRO A 62 -18.31 0.35 -0.74
CA PRO A 62 -19.52 1.03 -0.31
C PRO A 62 -20.51 1.12 -1.46
N HIS A 63 -21.72 0.62 -1.25
CA HIS A 63 -22.76 0.59 -2.28
C HIS A 63 -24.13 0.74 -1.66
N GLY A 64 -25.14 0.93 -2.50
CA GLY A 64 -26.50 1.03 -2.03
C GLY A 64 -27.53 0.96 -3.14
N SER A 65 -28.78 1.05 -2.74
CA SER A 65 -29.93 1.12 -3.64
C SER A 65 -30.80 2.31 -3.26
N PHE A 66 -31.61 2.77 -4.21
CA PHE A 66 -32.61 3.77 -3.98
C PHE A 66 -33.87 3.46 -4.77
N TYR A 67 -35.01 3.90 -4.23
CA TYR A 67 -36.33 3.56 -4.73
C TYR A 67 -37.23 4.80 -4.71
N GLY A 68 -38.08 4.93 -5.71
CA GLY A 68 -39.04 5.99 -5.85
C GLY A 68 -38.97 6.70 -7.17
N GLU A 69 -39.53 7.89 -7.28
CA GLU A 69 -39.48 8.69 -8.50
C GLU A 69 -38.06 9.21 -8.73
N LEU A 70 -37.43 8.74 -9.81
CA LEU A 70 -36.04 9.04 -10.13
C LEU A 70 -35.95 10.16 -11.19
N PRO A 71 -34.89 10.98 -11.16
CA PRO A 71 -34.68 12.04 -12.14
C PRO A 71 -34.12 11.45 -13.45
N ILE A 72 -34.99 10.77 -14.21
CA ILE A 72 -34.62 10.11 -15.45
C ILE A 72 -34.75 11.10 -16.62
N VAL A 73 -33.75 11.12 -17.50
CA VAL A 73 -33.85 11.82 -18.78
C VAL A 73 -34.62 10.95 -19.76
N TRP A 74 -35.81 11.40 -20.14
CA TRP A 74 -36.60 10.75 -21.17
C TRP A 74 -36.27 11.41 -22.53
N GLU A 75 -35.64 10.67 -23.43
CA GLU A 75 -35.46 11.05 -24.81
C GLU A 75 -36.57 10.43 -25.65
N GLU A 76 -37.18 11.23 -26.56
CA GLU A 76 -38.40 10.83 -27.29
C GLU A 76 -38.27 9.53 -28.09
N ASP A 77 -37.05 9.16 -28.54
CA ASP A 77 -36.84 7.99 -29.39
C ASP A 77 -35.89 6.92 -28.88
N SER A 78 -35.19 7.10 -27.72
CA SER A 78 -34.13 6.18 -27.34
C SER A 78 -33.76 6.14 -25.86
N THR A 79 -34.71 6.17 -24.94
CA THR A 79 -34.36 6.00 -23.52
C THR A 79 -33.84 4.59 -23.28
N GLN A 80 -32.52 4.48 -23.12
CA GLN A 80 -31.86 3.20 -22.82
C GLN A 80 -31.63 3.03 -21.32
N PHE A 81 -31.86 1.84 -20.82
CA PHE A 81 -31.50 1.42 -19.47
C PHE A 81 -30.39 0.36 -19.53
N PRO A 82 -29.44 0.34 -18.57
CA PRO A 82 -29.33 1.28 -17.44
C PRO A 82 -28.76 2.65 -17.87
N GLN A 83 -29.27 3.74 -17.26
CA GLN A 83 -28.63 5.05 -17.35
C GLN A 83 -27.52 5.11 -16.28
N ILE A 84 -26.28 5.28 -16.70
CA ILE A 84 -25.11 5.31 -15.84
C ILE A 84 -24.59 6.75 -15.74
N ASN A 85 -24.40 7.21 -14.51
CA ASN A 85 -23.89 8.55 -14.21
C ASN A 85 -22.72 8.46 -13.24
N ASP A 86 -21.63 9.12 -13.58
CA ASP A 86 -20.48 9.27 -12.68
C ASP A 86 -20.72 10.40 -11.69
N TYR A 87 -20.14 10.31 -10.52
CA TYR A 87 -20.15 11.37 -9.53
C TYR A 87 -18.83 11.43 -8.76
N ASP A 88 -18.47 12.62 -8.34
CA ASP A 88 -17.34 12.86 -7.46
C ASP A 88 -17.74 12.71 -5.99
N CYS A 89 -18.87 13.27 -5.61
CA CYS A 89 -19.38 13.24 -4.23
C CYS A 89 -20.91 13.16 -4.23
N LEU A 90 -21.45 12.05 -3.75
CA LEU A 90 -22.90 11.87 -3.58
C LEU A 90 -23.23 11.80 -2.09
N THR A 91 -24.20 12.58 -1.64
CA THR A 91 -24.52 12.71 -0.21
C THR A 91 -25.87 12.12 0.17
N GLY A 92 -26.04 11.87 1.46
CA GLY A 92 -27.31 11.44 1.99
C GLY A 92 -27.35 11.48 3.52
N LYS A 93 -28.46 11.00 4.06
CA LYS A 93 -28.71 10.94 5.50
C LYS A 93 -29.22 9.58 5.90
N LEU A 94 -28.62 8.98 6.92
CA LEU A 94 -29.08 7.74 7.52
C LEU A 94 -30.35 7.95 8.33
N SER A 95 -31.24 6.99 8.37
CA SER A 95 -32.44 7.01 9.21
C SER A 95 -32.11 7.19 10.71
N ALA A 96 -30.92 6.76 11.13
CA ALA A 96 -30.37 6.98 12.48
C ALA A 96 -29.88 8.42 12.74
N GLY A 97 -30.01 9.33 11.78
CA GLY A 97 -29.71 10.76 11.92
C GLY A 97 -28.27 11.17 11.54
N ALA A 98 -27.37 10.24 11.27
CA ALA A 98 -26.04 10.54 10.74
C ALA A 98 -26.12 10.91 9.25
N HIS A 99 -25.11 11.62 8.78
CA HIS A 99 -24.95 11.99 7.38
C HIS A 99 -23.84 11.16 6.74
N PHE A 100 -23.93 10.93 5.43
CA PHE A 100 -22.88 10.25 4.70
C PHE A 100 -22.57 10.94 3.37
N ALA A 101 -21.37 10.68 2.87
CA ALA A 101 -20.95 11.01 1.51
C ALA A 101 -20.29 9.77 0.89
N LEU A 102 -20.70 9.39 -0.31
CA LEU A 102 -19.97 8.49 -1.17
C LEU A 102 -19.05 9.31 -2.09
N ILE A 103 -17.84 8.83 -2.28
CA ILE A 103 -16.79 9.52 -3.02
C ILE A 103 -16.33 8.67 -4.18
N ASN A 104 -16.19 9.30 -5.36
CA ASN A 104 -15.70 8.71 -6.60
C ASN A 104 -16.42 7.41 -6.97
N GLY A 105 -17.57 7.53 -7.59
CA GLY A 105 -18.37 6.36 -7.93
C GLY A 105 -19.35 6.60 -9.05
N GLN A 106 -20.26 5.66 -9.16
CA GLN A 106 -21.30 5.68 -10.20
C GLN A 106 -22.64 5.38 -9.55
N TYR A 107 -23.68 6.02 -10.05
CA TYR A 107 -25.05 5.58 -9.83
C TYR A 107 -25.71 5.26 -11.16
N ASN A 108 -26.59 4.29 -11.15
CA ASN A 108 -27.32 3.88 -12.34
C ASN A 108 -28.80 3.67 -12.04
N TYR A 109 -29.62 3.99 -13.02
CA TYR A 109 -31.04 3.70 -13.04
C TYR A 109 -31.27 2.45 -13.87
N TRP A 110 -31.78 1.39 -13.21
CA TRP A 110 -32.13 0.15 -13.90
C TRP A 110 -33.58 0.15 -14.37
N LEU A 111 -34.44 0.81 -13.59
CA LEU A 111 -35.86 1.00 -13.84
C LEU A 111 -36.22 2.44 -13.48
N PRO A 112 -37.39 2.94 -13.90
CA PRO A 112 -37.85 4.28 -13.57
C PRO A 112 -37.96 4.59 -12.07
N ASP A 113 -38.08 3.56 -11.25
CA ASP A 113 -38.29 3.65 -9.80
C ASP A 113 -37.21 2.96 -8.98
N GLN A 114 -36.15 2.44 -9.62
CA GLN A 114 -35.09 1.73 -8.94
C GLN A 114 -33.71 2.05 -9.51
N GLY A 115 -32.75 2.33 -8.63
CA GLY A 115 -31.38 2.53 -8.99
C GLY A 115 -30.39 2.00 -7.96
N TYR A 116 -29.13 1.91 -8.39
CA TYR A 116 -28.00 1.45 -7.61
C TYR A 116 -26.89 2.48 -7.61
N VAL A 117 -26.10 2.45 -6.55
CA VAL A 117 -24.95 3.35 -6.39
C VAL A 117 -23.78 2.57 -5.81
N ASN A 118 -22.56 2.89 -6.23
CA ASN A 118 -21.33 2.42 -5.64
C ASN A 118 -20.34 3.57 -5.52
N GLY A 119 -19.38 3.47 -4.61
CA GLY A 119 -18.34 4.46 -4.41
C GLY A 119 -17.02 3.84 -4.01
N ALA A 120 -15.92 4.53 -4.28
CA ALA A 120 -14.61 4.11 -3.82
C ALA A 120 -14.46 4.24 -2.30
N PHE A 121 -15.08 5.28 -1.70
CA PHE A 121 -15.12 5.51 -0.26
C PHE A 121 -16.53 5.90 0.17
N ALA A 122 -16.86 5.59 1.43
CA ALA A 122 -17.96 6.22 2.13
C ALA A 122 -17.43 6.92 3.39
N ILE A 123 -17.95 8.10 3.67
CA ILE A 123 -17.61 8.89 4.85
C ILE A 123 -18.88 9.05 5.68
N LEU A 124 -18.87 8.57 6.92
CA LEU A 124 -19.96 8.77 7.86
C LEU A 124 -19.63 9.86 8.87
N SER A 125 -20.56 10.82 9.03
CA SER A 125 -20.39 11.98 9.86
C SER A 125 -21.66 12.29 10.67
N ARG A 126 -21.48 12.90 11.83
CA ARG A 126 -22.60 13.52 12.56
C ARG A 126 -22.97 14.91 12.06
N LYS A 127 -22.12 15.50 11.20
CA LYS A 127 -22.36 16.80 10.57
C LYS A 127 -22.80 16.60 9.12
N PRO A 128 -23.71 17.43 8.59
CA PRO A 128 -24.13 17.36 7.21
C PRO A 128 -22.96 17.66 6.27
N PHE A 129 -22.99 17.04 5.10
CA PHE A 129 -22.11 17.36 4.00
C PHE A 129 -22.75 18.42 3.10
N LYS A 130 -21.93 19.24 2.47
CA LYS A 130 -22.40 20.08 1.38
C LYS A 130 -22.50 19.21 0.12
N HIS A 131 -23.50 19.48 -0.68
CA HIS A 131 -23.72 18.74 -1.91
C HIS A 131 -22.64 19.05 -2.95
N ASN A 132 -22.19 18.04 -3.67
CA ASN A 132 -21.15 18.13 -4.71
C ASN A 132 -19.83 18.80 -4.25
N GLU A 133 -19.53 18.78 -2.96
CA GLU A 133 -18.30 19.35 -2.43
C GLU A 133 -17.54 18.32 -1.61
N TYR A 134 -16.28 18.09 -1.98
CA TYR A 134 -15.38 17.26 -1.16
C TYR A 134 -15.11 17.95 0.17
N ARG A 135 -15.41 17.24 1.27
CA ARG A 135 -14.94 17.66 2.57
C ARG A 135 -13.44 17.40 2.67
N THR A 136 -12.68 18.40 3.10
CA THR A 136 -11.26 18.28 3.38
C THR A 136 -10.99 18.12 4.87
N TYR A 137 -9.90 17.46 5.20
CA TYR A 137 -9.52 17.10 6.54
C TYR A 137 -8.10 17.53 6.84
N GLN A 138 -7.88 18.11 8.03
CA GLN A 138 -6.57 18.54 8.48
C GLN A 138 -5.75 17.38 9.04
N SER A 139 -6.38 16.36 9.56
CA SER A 139 -5.70 15.19 10.10
C SER A 139 -6.51 13.92 9.95
N ILE A 140 -5.80 12.82 9.95
CA ILE A 140 -6.35 11.47 10.02
C ILE A 140 -5.80 10.74 11.25
N GLU A 141 -6.59 9.83 11.76
CA GLU A 141 -6.19 8.84 12.75
C GLU A 141 -6.46 7.46 12.15
N LEU A 142 -5.45 6.61 12.16
CA LEU A 142 -5.55 5.27 11.58
C LEU A 142 -4.85 4.24 12.46
N GLN A 143 -5.32 3.01 12.37
CA GLN A 143 -4.66 1.86 12.92
C GLN A 143 -4.38 0.87 11.79
N LEU A 144 -3.13 0.40 11.74
CA LEU A 144 -2.71 -0.65 10.82
C LEU A 144 -2.20 -1.85 11.62
N GLU A 145 -2.40 -3.02 11.06
CA GLU A 145 -1.77 -4.22 11.55
C GLU A 145 -0.24 -4.08 11.49
N GLY A 146 0.46 -4.64 12.49
CA GLY A 146 1.91 -4.58 12.54
C GLY A 146 2.50 -3.32 13.20
N LEU A 147 1.71 -2.27 13.47
CA LEU A 147 2.18 -1.14 14.27
C LEU A 147 2.66 -1.59 15.65
N ASP A 148 1.96 -2.53 16.28
CA ASP A 148 2.31 -3.14 17.56
C ASP A 148 3.65 -3.87 17.51
N LYS A 149 3.97 -4.51 16.38
CA LYS A 149 5.20 -5.28 16.17
C LYS A 149 6.42 -4.37 16.01
N ILE A 150 6.29 -3.28 15.26
CA ILE A 150 7.40 -2.35 15.02
C ILE A 150 7.67 -1.40 16.19
N ILE A 151 6.67 -1.17 17.07
CA ILE A 151 6.84 -0.32 18.25
C ILE A 151 7.72 -1.01 19.30
N ASP A 152 7.57 -2.31 19.48
CA ASP A 152 8.32 -3.17 20.45
C ASP A 152 8.33 -2.62 21.90
N VAL A 153 7.22 -1.99 22.31
CA VAL A 153 7.06 -1.44 23.66
C VAL A 153 5.75 -1.91 24.28
N ASN A 154 5.83 -2.44 25.49
CA ASN A 154 4.64 -2.70 26.28
C ASN A 154 4.23 -1.43 27.04
N PRO A 155 3.07 -0.81 26.72
CA PRO A 155 2.61 0.39 27.41
C PRO A 155 2.20 0.12 28.87
N ALA A 156 1.87 -1.11 29.23
CA ALA A 156 1.51 -1.50 30.59
C ALA A 156 2.72 -2.00 31.37
N LYS A 157 3.10 -1.31 32.44
CA LYS A 157 4.09 -1.79 33.41
C LYS A 157 3.36 -2.20 34.68
N ILE A 158 3.42 -3.49 35.00
CA ILE A 158 2.88 -4.05 36.24
C ILE A 158 4.05 -4.24 37.22
N GLN A 159 3.98 -3.54 38.35
CA GLN A 159 4.95 -3.73 39.44
C GLN A 159 4.25 -4.44 40.58
N ALA A 160 4.77 -5.60 40.95
CA ALA A 160 4.43 -6.27 42.20
C ALA A 160 5.25 -5.63 43.34
N ASP A 161 4.60 -5.15 44.37
CA ASP A 161 5.27 -4.67 45.59
C ASP A 161 5.07 -5.70 46.69
N PRO A 162 6.07 -6.62 46.88
CA PRO A 162 5.94 -7.72 47.86
C PRO A 162 5.87 -7.26 49.30
N GLY A 163 6.15 -5.97 49.57
CA GLY A 163 6.16 -5.43 50.94
C GLY A 163 4.88 -4.68 51.34
N LYS A 164 3.95 -4.48 50.43
CA LYS A 164 2.70 -3.77 50.70
C LYS A 164 1.48 -4.66 50.52
N LYS A 165 0.43 -4.40 51.32
CA LYS A 165 -0.87 -5.11 51.19
C LYS A 165 -1.56 -4.89 49.82
N SER A 166 -1.12 -3.95 48.98
CA SER A 166 -1.56 -3.77 47.62
C SER A 166 -0.64 -4.55 46.67
N ILE A 167 -1.16 -5.59 46.07
CA ILE A 167 -0.41 -6.60 45.35
C ILE A 167 0.11 -6.10 44.00
N PHE A 168 -0.49 -5.09 43.38
CA PHE A 168 -0.11 -4.58 42.05
C PHE A 168 -0.29 -3.08 41.91
N SER A 169 0.69 -2.40 41.36
CA SER A 169 0.52 -1.09 40.76
C SER A 169 0.67 -1.24 39.23
N ALA A 170 -0.30 -0.80 38.48
CA ALA A 170 -0.21 -0.72 37.02
C ALA A 170 0.09 0.73 36.63
N THR A 171 1.22 0.97 36.00
CA THR A 171 1.54 2.28 35.41
C THR A 171 1.53 2.14 33.90
N CYS A 172 0.88 3.10 33.22
CA CYS A 172 0.98 3.22 31.76
C CYS A 172 2.21 4.05 31.45
N SER A 173 3.12 3.51 30.66
CA SER A 173 4.17 4.35 30.09
C SER A 173 3.52 5.27 29.04
N ASN A 174 3.86 6.57 29.06
CA ASN A 174 3.50 7.49 27.98
C ASN A 174 4.36 7.22 26.74
N ALA A 175 4.28 5.99 26.20
CA ALA A 175 4.94 5.63 24.97
C ALA A 175 4.28 6.44 23.82
N CYS A 176 4.96 7.48 23.42
CA CYS A 176 4.48 8.41 22.41
C CYS A 176 5.69 8.92 21.63
N TRP A 177 5.61 8.82 20.31
CA TRP A 177 6.60 9.36 19.38
C TRP A 177 5.94 10.43 18.55
N GLU A 178 6.55 11.59 18.49
CA GLU A 178 6.10 12.71 17.66
C GLU A 178 7.23 13.12 16.72
N TRP A 179 6.93 13.11 15.43
CA TRP A 179 7.84 13.56 14.38
C TRP A 179 7.21 14.73 13.64
N ARG A 180 8.03 15.64 13.15
CA ARG A 180 7.57 16.85 12.46
C ARG A 180 8.48 17.14 11.28
N SER A 181 7.87 17.54 10.18
CA SER A 181 8.51 18.18 9.05
C SER A 181 7.83 19.54 8.78
N ASP A 182 8.27 20.26 7.76
CA ASP A 182 7.73 21.57 7.42
C ASP A 182 6.22 21.53 7.13
N ASP A 183 5.74 20.47 6.46
CA ASP A 183 4.36 20.37 5.97
C ASP A 183 3.45 19.44 6.78
N VAL A 184 4.03 18.57 7.61
CA VAL A 184 3.26 17.52 8.26
C VAL A 184 3.85 17.15 9.62
N SER A 185 2.98 16.75 10.53
CA SER A 185 3.37 16.12 11.80
C SER A 185 2.71 14.75 11.93
N MET A 186 3.45 13.82 12.52
CA MET A 186 3.02 12.45 12.75
C MET A 186 3.20 12.12 14.23
N LYS A 187 2.19 11.47 14.81
CA LYS A 187 2.18 11.04 16.20
C LYS A 187 1.78 9.57 16.27
N LEU A 188 2.65 8.75 16.84
CA LEU A 188 2.38 7.36 17.17
C LEU A 188 2.23 7.24 18.67
N HIS A 189 1.09 6.74 19.14
CA HIS A 189 0.78 6.62 20.55
C HIS A 189 -0.18 5.47 20.81
N PHE A 190 -0.39 5.16 22.09
CA PHE A 190 -1.37 4.16 22.49
C PHE A 190 -2.66 4.81 22.99
N ILE A 191 -3.79 4.31 22.51
CA ILE A 191 -5.08 4.57 23.13
C ILE A 191 -5.37 3.41 24.09
N GLY A 192 -5.69 3.74 25.34
CA GLY A 192 -6.01 2.76 26.37
C GLY A 192 -7.45 2.87 26.83
N ARG A 193 -8.07 1.73 27.11
CA ARG A 193 -9.36 1.63 27.78
C ARG A 193 -9.27 0.68 28.95
N ALA A 194 -9.83 1.08 30.08
CA ALA A 194 -9.89 0.27 31.29
C ALA A 194 -11.34 -0.14 31.57
N ARG A 195 -11.53 -1.39 31.96
CA ARG A 195 -12.79 -1.94 32.49
C ARG A 195 -12.53 -2.48 33.88
N ARG A 196 -13.39 -2.12 34.81
CA ARG A 196 -13.34 -2.60 36.19
C ARG A 196 -14.70 -3.17 36.56
N ASP A 197 -14.71 -4.37 37.09
CA ASP A 197 -15.81 -4.92 37.87
C ASP A 197 -15.36 -5.21 39.30
N SER A 198 -16.20 -5.84 40.11
CA SER A 198 -15.90 -6.08 41.53
C SER A 198 -14.68 -6.97 41.78
N PHE A 199 -14.29 -7.80 40.79
CA PHE A 199 -13.24 -8.82 40.96
C PHE A 199 -12.17 -8.74 39.88
N ASN A 200 -12.41 -8.03 38.76
CA ASN A 200 -11.52 -7.97 37.63
C ASN A 200 -11.17 -6.53 37.24
N PHE A 201 -9.93 -6.35 36.82
CA PHE A 201 -9.48 -5.14 36.19
C PHE A 201 -8.77 -5.51 34.88
N THR A 202 -9.28 -5.02 33.78
CA THR A 202 -8.73 -5.27 32.44
C THR A 202 -8.37 -3.93 31.80
N MET A 203 -7.18 -3.83 31.24
CA MET A 203 -6.75 -2.72 30.40
C MET A 203 -6.37 -3.25 29.03
N ARG A 204 -6.85 -2.58 27.99
CA ARG A 204 -6.47 -2.86 26.59
C ARG A 204 -5.90 -1.61 25.98
N PHE A 205 -4.81 -1.77 25.26
CA PHE A 205 -4.12 -0.69 24.56
C PHE A 205 -4.10 -1.02 23.08
N ALA A 206 -4.26 0.00 22.26
CA ALA A 206 -4.15 -0.11 20.82
C ALA A 206 -3.18 0.96 20.31
N PRO A 207 -2.17 0.60 19.50
CA PRO A 207 -1.31 1.58 18.86
C PRO A 207 -2.10 2.30 17.78
N VAL A 208 -1.95 3.62 17.72
CA VAL A 208 -2.66 4.49 16.79
C VAL A 208 -1.70 5.49 16.21
N LEU A 209 -1.80 5.68 14.91
CA LEU A 209 -1.05 6.67 14.16
C LEU A 209 -1.96 7.85 13.81
N GLN A 210 -1.56 9.04 14.20
CA GLN A 210 -2.22 10.29 13.84
C GLN A 210 -1.30 11.10 12.93
N ILE A 211 -1.81 11.54 11.79
CA ILE A 211 -1.08 12.39 10.85
C ILE A 211 -1.84 13.68 10.67
N LYS A 212 -1.13 14.81 10.76
CA LYS A 212 -1.68 16.13 10.57
C LYS A 212 -0.89 16.88 9.50
N ALA A 213 -1.57 17.34 8.46
CA ALA A 213 -0.99 18.20 7.43
C ALA A 213 -1.26 19.67 7.71
N ASN A 214 -0.39 20.55 7.24
CA ASN A 214 -0.58 21.99 7.34
C ASN A 214 -1.73 22.48 6.46
N SER A 215 -1.91 21.87 5.28
CA SER A 215 -3.03 22.15 4.38
C SER A 215 -4.04 21.02 4.44
N PRO A 216 -5.34 21.28 4.50
CA PRO A 216 -6.37 20.24 4.49
C PRO A 216 -6.34 19.46 3.18
N LEU A 217 -6.54 18.15 3.25
CA LEU A 217 -6.54 17.21 2.12
C LEU A 217 -7.90 16.53 1.97
N THR A 218 -8.23 16.10 0.77
CA THR A 218 -9.37 15.21 0.51
C THR A 218 -9.09 13.80 1.09
N ILE A 219 -10.14 12.99 1.27
CA ILE A 219 -9.94 11.61 1.75
C ILE A 219 -9.14 10.76 0.75
N VAL A 220 -9.31 11.02 -0.54
CA VAL A 220 -8.56 10.35 -1.61
C VAL A 220 -7.07 10.70 -1.52
N ASP A 221 -6.74 11.98 -1.31
CA ASP A 221 -5.35 12.41 -1.11
C ASP A 221 -4.74 11.81 0.16
N TRP A 222 -5.49 11.75 1.26
CA TRP A 222 -5.05 11.09 2.50
C TRP A 222 -4.74 9.62 2.27
N TRP A 223 -5.59 8.94 1.50
CA TRP A 223 -5.38 7.55 1.16
C TRP A 223 -4.13 7.34 0.31
N LEU A 224 -4.07 8.01 -0.84
CA LEU A 224 -3.00 7.81 -1.82
C LEU A 224 -1.64 8.35 -1.37
N LYS A 225 -1.63 9.51 -0.68
CA LYS A 225 -0.36 10.17 -0.31
C LYS A 225 0.20 9.73 1.04
N TRP A 226 -0.62 9.10 1.91
CA TRP A 226 -0.21 8.75 3.26
C TRP A 226 -0.54 7.32 3.66
N THR A 227 -1.79 6.87 3.50
CA THR A 227 -2.20 5.54 3.98
C THR A 227 -1.51 4.42 3.20
N VAL A 228 -1.53 4.48 1.87
CA VAL A 228 -0.85 3.49 1.02
C VAL A 228 0.66 3.46 1.28
N PRO A 229 1.40 4.58 1.25
CA PRO A 229 2.84 4.56 1.56
C PRO A 229 3.17 4.02 2.96
N ILE A 230 2.31 4.23 3.95
CA ILE A 230 2.49 3.64 5.29
C ILE A 230 2.31 2.13 5.25
N GLN A 231 1.29 1.63 4.55
CA GLN A 231 1.09 0.19 4.38
C GLN A 231 2.31 -0.47 3.72
N GLU A 232 2.84 0.13 2.66
CA GLU A 232 4.02 -0.35 1.93
C GLU A 232 5.27 -0.35 2.82
N LEU A 233 5.51 0.74 3.56
CA LEU A 233 6.61 0.82 4.51
C LEU A 233 6.48 -0.23 5.61
N LEU A 234 5.29 -0.42 6.17
CA LEU A 234 5.05 -1.47 7.15
C LEU A 234 5.20 -2.86 6.53
N ALA A 235 4.74 -3.07 5.29
CA ALA A 235 4.96 -4.33 4.57
C ALA A 235 6.45 -4.65 4.46
N SER A 236 7.29 -3.66 4.15
CA SER A 236 8.74 -3.84 4.12
C SER A 236 9.32 -4.23 5.48
N ALA A 237 8.74 -3.73 6.56
CA ALA A 237 9.20 -4.04 7.93
C ALA A 237 8.74 -5.42 8.40
N ILE A 238 7.51 -5.84 8.12
CA ILE A 238 6.92 -7.07 8.66
C ILE A 238 6.87 -8.25 7.67
N GLY A 239 7.11 -8.01 6.37
CA GLY A 239 7.15 -9.05 5.33
C GLY A 239 5.80 -9.44 4.73
N ARG A 240 4.75 -8.69 5.01
CA ARG A 240 3.42 -8.85 4.42
C ARG A 240 2.66 -7.55 4.47
N THR A 241 1.72 -7.36 3.56
CA THR A 241 0.87 -6.16 3.57
C THR A 241 0.00 -6.13 4.82
N PRO A 242 0.07 -5.05 5.61
CA PRO A 242 -0.80 -4.90 6.78
C PRO A 242 -2.21 -4.49 6.37
N ASP A 243 -3.20 -5.01 7.07
CA ASP A 243 -4.57 -4.52 6.97
C ASP A 243 -4.70 -3.13 7.59
N VAL A 244 -5.52 -2.26 6.98
CA VAL A 244 -6.01 -1.04 7.61
C VAL A 244 -7.18 -1.42 8.50
N MET A 245 -7.00 -1.30 9.80
CA MET A 245 -8.03 -1.70 10.76
C MET A 245 -9.17 -0.71 10.81
N TYR A 246 -8.86 0.58 10.88
CA TYR A 246 -9.82 1.68 10.74
C TYR A 246 -9.13 2.97 10.33
N MET A 247 -9.91 3.90 9.81
CA MET A 247 -9.48 5.26 9.49
C MET A 247 -10.56 6.25 9.92
N LEU A 248 -10.14 7.25 10.69
CA LEU A 248 -10.97 8.38 11.13
C LEU A 248 -10.36 9.67 10.61
N ALA A 249 -11.18 10.54 10.05
CA ALA A 249 -10.76 11.84 9.54
C ALA A 249 -11.28 12.97 10.46
N ILE A 250 -10.44 13.98 10.70
CA ILE A 250 -10.72 15.07 11.62
C ILE A 250 -10.78 16.37 10.82
N ALA A 251 -11.98 16.89 10.62
CA ALA A 251 -12.22 18.06 9.79
C ALA A 251 -11.95 19.39 10.50
N ASP A 252 -12.16 19.44 11.82
CA ASP A 252 -12.09 20.71 12.56
C ASP A 252 -11.80 20.47 14.04
N ARG A 253 -10.92 21.30 14.60
CA ARG A 253 -10.64 21.35 16.03
C ARG A 253 -11.34 22.54 16.65
N THR A 254 -12.57 22.34 17.06
CA THR A 254 -13.10 23.26 18.07
C THR A 254 -12.53 22.89 19.45
N PRO A 255 -12.12 23.86 20.30
CA PRO A 255 -11.46 23.58 21.59
C PRO A 255 -12.23 22.63 22.53
N LYS A 256 -13.50 22.38 22.27
CA LYS A 256 -14.40 21.60 23.13
C LYS A 256 -14.79 20.23 22.62
N ARG A 257 -14.62 19.89 21.33
CA ARG A 257 -14.94 18.57 20.77
C ARG A 257 -14.24 18.35 19.44
N GLU A 258 -13.44 17.30 19.33
CA GLU A 258 -12.99 16.76 18.04
C GLU A 258 -14.15 15.96 17.43
N TRP A 259 -14.53 16.32 16.21
CA TRP A 259 -15.44 15.53 15.41
C TRP A 259 -14.62 14.64 14.51
N LYS A 260 -14.84 13.32 14.63
CA LYS A 260 -14.20 12.34 13.80
C LYS A 260 -15.22 11.75 12.84
N ASP A 261 -14.95 11.87 11.56
CA ASP A 261 -15.70 11.22 10.51
C ASP A 261 -15.07 9.85 10.25
N GLN A 262 -15.86 8.81 10.14
CA GLN A 262 -15.38 7.44 9.91
C GLN A 262 -15.38 7.14 8.43
N ILE A 263 -14.25 6.58 7.96
CA ILE A 263 -14.03 6.26 6.55
C ILE A 263 -14.24 4.77 6.33
N PHE A 264 -15.05 4.44 5.33
CA PHE A 264 -15.33 3.08 4.88
C PHE A 264 -14.78 2.89 3.48
N ARG A 265 -14.11 1.77 3.28
CA ARG A 265 -13.60 1.27 2.02
C ARG A 265 -13.55 -0.25 2.09
N TRP A 266 -13.58 -0.93 0.96
CA TRP A 266 -13.64 -2.40 0.87
C TRP A 266 -12.50 -3.11 1.63
N ASP A 267 -11.31 -2.50 1.73
CA ASP A 267 -10.10 -3.03 2.35
C ASP A 267 -9.83 -2.49 3.77
N ILE A 268 -10.78 -1.75 4.37
CA ILE A 268 -10.72 -1.31 5.76
C ILE A 268 -11.57 -2.24 6.63
N LYS A 269 -10.98 -2.85 7.66
CA LYS A 269 -11.63 -3.88 8.50
C LYS A 269 -12.72 -3.34 9.44
N GLN A 270 -12.76 -2.04 9.71
CA GLN A 270 -13.72 -1.38 10.61
C GLN A 270 -13.72 -1.95 12.03
N GLU A 271 -12.57 -2.33 12.52
CA GLU A 271 -12.39 -2.85 13.86
C GLU A 271 -11.10 -2.33 14.50
N SER A 272 -10.94 -2.49 15.81
CA SER A 272 -9.71 -2.12 16.52
C SER A 272 -8.91 -3.37 16.83
N LEU A 273 -7.65 -3.36 16.41
CA LEU A 273 -6.70 -4.43 16.69
C LEU A 273 -6.24 -4.37 18.16
N TYR A 274 -6.15 -5.54 18.78
CA TYR A 274 -5.49 -5.72 20.06
C TYR A 274 -4.14 -6.36 19.88
N PRO A 275 -3.07 -5.72 20.35
CA PRO A 275 -1.77 -6.35 20.38
C PRO A 275 -1.80 -7.67 21.15
N ASN A 276 -1.34 -8.74 20.51
CA ASN A 276 -1.15 -10.03 21.13
C ASN A 276 0.32 -10.17 21.51
N ALA A 277 0.61 -10.25 22.82
CA ALA A 277 1.97 -10.31 23.33
C ALA A 277 2.75 -11.53 22.81
N ASP A 278 2.09 -12.67 22.57
CA ASP A 278 2.75 -13.87 22.07
C ASP A 278 3.05 -13.76 20.56
N GLU A 279 2.20 -13.10 19.79
CA GLU A 279 2.47 -12.80 18.39
C GLU A 279 3.59 -11.77 18.24
N ILE A 280 3.60 -10.73 19.08
CA ILE A 280 4.67 -9.72 19.10
C ILE A 280 6.02 -10.39 19.39
N LYS A 281 6.10 -11.26 20.38
CA LYS A 281 7.34 -11.99 20.73
C LYS A 281 7.82 -12.91 19.59
N LYS A 282 6.92 -13.49 18.82
CA LYS A 282 7.25 -14.35 17.67
C LYS A 282 7.59 -13.54 16.43
N SER A 283 7.15 -12.29 16.37
CA SER A 283 7.41 -11.45 15.22
C SER A 283 8.86 -10.94 15.24
N LYS A 284 9.50 -10.94 14.07
CA LYS A 284 10.86 -10.41 13.87
C LYS A 284 10.79 -9.26 12.85
N PRO A 285 10.21 -8.10 13.22
CA PRO A 285 10.11 -7.00 12.30
C PRO A 285 11.50 -6.44 11.98
N ALA A 286 11.70 -6.00 10.75
CA ALA A 286 12.95 -5.36 10.34
C ALA A 286 13.17 -4.02 11.04
N ILE A 287 12.08 -3.28 11.29
CA ILE A 287 12.10 -1.98 11.98
C ILE A 287 11.62 -2.16 13.41
N LYS A 288 12.35 -1.59 14.37
CA LYS A 288 11.96 -1.46 15.78
C LYS A 288 12.12 0.00 16.19
N ILE A 289 11.04 0.74 16.26
CA ILE A 289 11.05 2.21 16.43
C ILE A 289 11.84 2.62 17.67
N GLN A 290 11.60 1.97 18.81
CA GLN A 290 12.26 2.32 20.07
C GLN A 290 13.73 1.92 20.08
N GLU A 291 14.05 0.71 19.62
CA GLU A 291 15.41 0.16 19.67
C GLU A 291 16.34 0.86 18.68
N ASP A 292 15.84 1.12 17.47
CA ASP A 292 16.63 1.68 16.36
C ASP A 292 16.62 3.22 16.33
N GLY A 293 15.75 3.87 17.12
CA GLY A 293 15.57 5.31 17.07
C GLY A 293 14.99 5.81 15.72
N VAL A 294 14.20 4.99 15.06
CA VAL A 294 13.68 5.29 13.71
C VAL A 294 12.71 6.45 13.73
N ASN A 295 12.92 7.44 12.87
CA ASN A 295 11.94 8.45 12.51
C ASN A 295 11.06 7.93 11.37
N LEU A 296 9.86 7.47 11.72
CA LEU A 296 8.92 6.91 10.73
C LEU A 296 8.49 7.93 9.68
N LEU A 297 8.37 9.20 10.05
CA LEU A 297 7.98 10.27 9.13
C LEU A 297 9.06 10.52 8.08
N ASP A 298 10.34 10.50 8.45
CA ASP A 298 11.44 10.70 7.50
C ASP A 298 11.47 9.57 6.45
N LEU A 299 11.26 8.32 6.89
CA LEU A 299 11.17 7.19 5.97
C LEU A 299 10.00 7.34 4.99
N LEU A 300 8.84 7.82 5.46
CA LEU A 300 7.67 8.04 4.61
C LEU A 300 7.86 9.20 3.63
N ILE A 301 8.49 10.29 4.06
CA ILE A 301 8.82 11.41 3.17
C ILE A 301 9.75 10.90 2.07
N ARG A 302 10.79 10.15 2.46
CA ARG A 302 11.73 9.57 1.52
C ARG A 302 11.06 8.58 0.56
N TRP A 303 10.14 7.75 1.06
CA TRP A 303 9.32 6.88 0.20
C TRP A 303 8.59 7.67 -0.88
N ARG A 304 7.90 8.73 -0.49
CA ARG A 304 7.13 9.59 -1.41
C ARG A 304 8.03 10.29 -2.44
N GLU A 305 9.21 10.75 -2.04
CA GLU A 305 10.21 11.35 -2.96
C GLU A 305 10.66 10.32 -4.01
N LEU A 306 10.99 9.11 -3.58
CA LEU A 306 11.41 8.04 -4.46
C LEU A 306 10.28 7.59 -5.40
N HIS A 307 9.05 7.50 -4.90
CA HIS A 307 7.87 7.22 -5.72
C HIS A 307 7.65 8.33 -6.77
N ALA A 308 7.74 9.59 -6.38
CA ALA A 308 7.61 10.72 -7.30
C ALA A 308 8.72 10.79 -8.36
N SER A 309 9.90 10.26 -8.05
CA SER A 309 11.04 10.14 -9.00
C SER A 309 11.03 8.85 -9.82
N HIS A 310 9.96 8.05 -9.74
CA HIS A 310 9.83 6.76 -10.41
C HIS A 310 11.00 5.82 -10.14
N HIS A 311 11.38 5.71 -8.86
CA HIS A 311 12.46 4.82 -8.47
C HIS A 311 12.07 3.35 -8.69
N PRO A 312 12.81 2.55 -9.50
CA PRO A 312 12.36 1.22 -9.96
C PRO A 312 12.08 0.24 -8.83
N LEU A 313 12.84 0.32 -7.74
CA LEU A 313 12.65 -0.54 -6.59
C LEU A 313 11.31 -0.28 -5.88
N ILE A 314 10.92 1.00 -5.77
CA ILE A 314 9.64 1.39 -5.15
C ILE A 314 8.47 0.90 -6.02
N GLU A 315 8.49 1.20 -7.33
CA GLU A 315 7.42 0.79 -8.25
C GLU A 315 7.25 -0.73 -8.31
N THR A 316 8.36 -1.48 -8.29
CA THR A 316 8.29 -2.95 -8.29
C THR A 316 7.81 -3.49 -6.95
N TYR A 317 8.24 -2.88 -5.83
CA TYR A 317 7.85 -3.32 -4.50
C TYR A 317 6.37 -3.04 -4.21
N ASP A 318 5.80 -1.96 -4.70
CA ASP A 318 4.36 -1.68 -4.65
C ASP A 318 3.55 -2.88 -5.19
N SER A 319 3.91 -3.35 -6.38
CA SER A 319 3.29 -4.54 -6.98
C SER A 319 3.48 -5.81 -6.16
N LEU A 320 4.61 -5.96 -5.45
CA LEU A 320 4.90 -7.12 -4.58
C LEU A 320 4.12 -7.04 -3.26
N ALA A 321 4.03 -5.86 -2.65
CA ALA A 321 3.41 -5.66 -1.35
C ALA A 321 1.91 -6.01 -1.36
N PHE A 322 1.19 -5.65 -2.43
CA PHE A 322 -0.25 -5.87 -2.51
C PHE A 322 -0.67 -7.21 -3.16
N SER A 323 0.27 -8.10 -3.43
CA SER A 323 0.01 -9.38 -4.12
C SER A 323 0.39 -10.57 -3.25
N ALA A 324 -0.29 -10.73 -2.09
CA ALA A 324 -0.01 -11.82 -1.14
C ALA A 324 -0.10 -13.24 -1.76
N ASP A 325 -0.95 -13.42 -2.75
CA ASP A 325 -1.22 -14.71 -3.41
C ASP A 325 -0.55 -14.84 -4.79
N GLN A 326 0.54 -14.12 -5.02
CA GLN A 326 1.26 -14.27 -6.29
C GLN A 326 1.79 -15.67 -6.49
N HIS A 327 1.59 -16.20 -7.72
CA HIS A 327 2.21 -17.43 -8.12
C HIS A 327 3.75 -17.33 -7.98
N PRO A 328 4.45 -18.34 -7.41
CA PRO A 328 5.90 -18.29 -7.13
C PRO A 328 6.77 -17.84 -8.31
N ARG A 329 6.39 -18.20 -9.55
CA ARG A 329 7.05 -17.72 -10.77
C ARG A 329 6.99 -16.20 -10.91
N SER A 330 5.81 -15.60 -10.72
CA SER A 330 5.62 -14.15 -10.88
C SER A 330 6.37 -13.40 -9.78
N ARG A 331 6.28 -13.88 -8.53
CA ARG A 331 7.00 -13.33 -7.39
C ARG A 331 8.52 -13.36 -7.60
N PHE A 332 9.06 -14.49 -8.02
CA PHE A 332 10.49 -14.62 -8.33
C PHE A 332 10.93 -13.63 -9.41
N LEU A 333 10.19 -13.52 -10.52
CA LEU A 333 10.52 -12.61 -11.62
C LEU A 333 10.51 -11.15 -11.18
N LEU A 334 9.51 -10.72 -10.39
CA LEU A 334 9.41 -9.36 -9.86
C LEU A 334 10.57 -9.04 -8.90
N LEU A 335 10.93 -9.96 -8.02
CA LEU A 335 12.04 -9.76 -7.08
C LEU A 335 13.38 -9.58 -7.82
N ILE A 336 13.66 -10.41 -8.82
CA ILE A 336 14.85 -10.26 -9.66
C ILE A 336 14.81 -8.94 -10.44
N GLN A 337 13.65 -8.56 -10.97
CA GLN A 337 13.47 -7.29 -11.68
C GLN A 337 13.69 -6.09 -10.76
N ALA A 338 13.25 -6.16 -9.50
CA ALA A 338 13.48 -5.12 -8.51
C ALA A 338 14.98 -4.89 -8.28
N LEU A 339 15.76 -5.97 -8.13
CA LEU A 339 17.22 -5.88 -7.95
C LEU A 339 17.93 -5.38 -9.22
N GLU A 340 17.52 -5.86 -10.40
CA GLU A 340 18.06 -5.38 -11.69
C GLU A 340 17.76 -3.89 -11.88
N GLY A 341 16.55 -3.45 -11.54
CA GLY A 341 16.13 -2.05 -11.61
C GLY A 341 16.90 -1.15 -10.66
N LEU A 342 17.08 -1.59 -9.41
CA LEU A 342 17.89 -0.90 -8.41
C LEU A 342 19.32 -0.67 -8.91
N TYR A 343 20.00 -1.72 -9.35
CA TYR A 343 21.36 -1.63 -9.89
C TYR A 343 21.43 -0.69 -11.10
N GLY A 344 20.46 -0.81 -12.01
CA GLY A 344 20.37 0.03 -13.18
C GLY A 344 20.21 1.51 -12.87
N PHE A 345 19.46 1.83 -11.80
CA PHE A 345 19.22 3.19 -11.35
C PHE A 345 20.46 3.78 -10.65
N GLU A 346 21.06 3.06 -9.72
CA GLU A 346 22.24 3.52 -8.98
C GLU A 346 23.50 3.69 -9.86
N HIS A 347 23.62 2.89 -10.95
CA HIS A 347 24.77 2.93 -11.86
C HIS A 347 24.43 3.57 -13.21
N GLN A 348 23.43 4.47 -13.26
CA GLN A 348 22.94 5.05 -14.52
C GLN A 348 24.04 5.83 -15.27
N GLU A 349 24.85 6.61 -14.57
CA GLU A 349 25.92 7.40 -15.17
C GLU A 349 27.01 6.49 -15.77
N GLU A 350 27.48 5.50 -15.03
CA GLU A 350 28.48 4.54 -15.50
C GLU A 350 27.97 3.76 -16.73
N ARG A 351 26.71 3.36 -16.70
CA ARG A 351 26.04 2.69 -17.84
C ARG A 351 25.94 3.60 -19.06
N CYS A 352 25.68 4.88 -18.87
CA CYS A 352 25.70 5.86 -19.96
C CYS A 352 27.10 5.97 -20.59
N GLN A 353 28.14 6.10 -19.77
CA GLN A 353 29.51 6.16 -20.24
C GLN A 353 29.95 4.89 -20.98
N GLN A 354 29.64 3.73 -20.43
CA GLN A 354 29.88 2.42 -21.06
C GLN A 354 29.18 2.27 -22.41
N ARG A 355 27.92 2.71 -22.50
CA ARG A 355 27.16 2.70 -23.77
C ARG A 355 27.78 3.62 -24.80
N GLN A 356 28.24 4.81 -24.38
CA GLN A 356 28.89 5.74 -25.30
C GLN A 356 30.21 5.19 -25.81
N ALA A 357 31.08 4.71 -24.93
CA ALA A 357 32.34 4.06 -25.28
C ALA A 357 32.15 2.89 -26.23
N TYR A 358 31.21 2.00 -25.93
CA TYR A 358 30.88 0.87 -26.80
C TYR A 358 30.39 1.30 -28.19
N ARG A 359 29.53 2.32 -28.28
CA ARG A 359 29.06 2.86 -29.57
C ARG A 359 30.18 3.43 -30.41
N GLU A 360 31.16 4.10 -29.78
CA GLU A 360 32.34 4.60 -30.45
C GLU A 360 33.25 3.47 -30.95
N GLU A 361 33.50 2.46 -30.12
CA GLU A 361 34.25 1.27 -30.51
C GLU A 361 33.56 0.50 -31.65
N LYS A 362 32.25 0.28 -31.53
CA LYS A 362 31.46 -0.35 -32.58
C LYS A 362 31.55 0.41 -33.90
N ARG A 363 31.45 1.73 -33.87
CA ARG A 363 31.60 2.59 -35.05
C ARG A 363 32.98 2.41 -35.67
N LYS A 364 34.07 2.54 -34.86
CA LYS A 364 35.45 2.37 -35.32
C LYS A 364 35.68 0.96 -35.91
N PHE A 365 35.06 -0.06 -35.30
CA PHE A 365 35.12 -1.43 -35.81
C PHE A 365 34.45 -1.56 -37.17
N LEU A 366 33.21 -1.07 -37.31
CA LEU A 366 32.44 -1.12 -38.54
C LEU A 366 33.11 -0.32 -39.66
N ASP A 367 33.71 0.84 -39.37
CA ASP A 367 34.48 1.62 -40.33
C ASP A 367 35.71 0.83 -40.87
N ARG A 368 36.43 0.14 -39.97
CA ARG A 368 37.53 -0.73 -40.39
C ARG A 368 37.02 -1.91 -41.22
N MET A 369 35.93 -2.54 -40.86
CA MET A 369 35.33 -3.63 -41.65
C MET A 369 34.92 -3.17 -43.06
N ARG A 370 34.36 -1.96 -43.16
CA ARG A 370 33.99 -1.32 -44.41
C ARG A 370 35.19 -1.09 -45.35
N GLU A 371 36.34 -0.67 -44.81
CA GLU A 371 37.57 -0.53 -45.59
C GLU A 371 38.10 -1.90 -46.07
N ILE A 372 38.03 -2.91 -45.22
CA ILE A 372 38.43 -4.29 -45.58
C ILE A 372 37.53 -4.84 -46.69
N THR A 373 36.22 -4.52 -46.68
CA THR A 373 35.26 -4.90 -47.72
C THR A 373 35.61 -4.23 -49.03
N LYS A 374 35.94 -2.92 -49.02
CA LYS A 374 36.37 -2.21 -50.24
C LYS A 374 37.61 -2.84 -50.88
N ASN A 375 38.52 -3.36 -50.05
CA ASN A 375 39.71 -4.07 -50.50
C ASN A 375 39.45 -5.55 -50.92
N LYS A 376 38.17 -5.99 -50.97
CA LYS A 376 37.69 -7.33 -51.35
C LYS A 376 38.26 -8.47 -50.51
N VAL A 377 38.66 -8.22 -49.27
CA VAL A 377 39.13 -9.22 -48.32
C VAL A 377 37.96 -9.98 -47.68
N ILE A 378 36.85 -9.25 -47.42
CA ILE A 378 35.56 -9.82 -47.00
C ILE A 378 34.47 -9.40 -47.99
N THR A 379 33.36 -10.16 -48.03
CA THR A 379 32.24 -9.86 -48.92
C THR A 379 31.32 -8.79 -48.32
N GLU A 380 30.53 -8.17 -49.21
CA GLU A 380 29.51 -7.21 -48.73
C GLU A 380 28.46 -7.87 -47.82
N ASP A 381 28.18 -9.14 -48.06
CA ASP A 381 27.26 -9.91 -47.22
C ASP A 381 27.83 -10.21 -45.82
N ASP A 382 29.15 -10.48 -45.73
CA ASP A 382 29.83 -10.62 -44.42
C ASP A 382 29.80 -9.33 -43.64
N TYR A 383 30.05 -8.18 -44.31
CA TYR A 383 29.95 -6.86 -43.66
C TYR A 383 28.52 -6.58 -43.16
N ARG A 384 27.52 -6.89 -43.99
CA ARG A 384 26.10 -6.71 -43.62
C ARG A 384 25.74 -7.60 -42.45
N PHE A 385 26.15 -8.87 -42.48
CA PHE A 385 25.96 -9.79 -41.36
C PHE A 385 26.58 -9.27 -40.07
N LEU A 386 27.83 -8.82 -40.09
CA LEU A 386 28.48 -8.23 -38.89
C LEU A 386 27.76 -7.00 -38.40
N ARG A 387 27.38 -6.08 -39.26
CA ARG A 387 26.68 -4.86 -38.89
C ARG A 387 25.33 -5.15 -38.21
N ASP A 388 24.58 -6.09 -38.76
CA ASP A 388 23.21 -6.38 -38.35
C ASP A 388 23.18 -7.27 -37.08
N ASN A 389 24.22 -8.04 -36.81
CA ASN A 389 24.35 -8.93 -35.67
C ASN A 389 25.15 -8.35 -34.49
N LEU A 390 25.90 -7.24 -34.71
CA LEU A 390 26.53 -6.55 -33.58
C LEU A 390 25.49 -5.85 -32.73
N MET A 391 25.48 -6.20 -31.43
CA MET A 391 24.55 -5.62 -30.48
C MET A 391 24.56 -4.08 -30.50
N PRO A 392 23.40 -3.40 -30.35
CA PRO A 392 23.32 -1.93 -30.35
C PRO A 392 23.92 -1.32 -29.10
N ASN A 393 23.95 -2.03 -27.98
CA ASN A 393 24.47 -1.60 -26.69
C ASN A 393 25.39 -2.67 -26.07
N PRO A 394 26.27 -2.28 -25.12
CA PRO A 394 27.08 -3.24 -24.39
C PRO A 394 26.19 -4.23 -23.63
N PHE A 395 26.65 -5.46 -23.55
CA PHE A 395 25.96 -6.51 -22.80
C PHE A 395 26.19 -6.28 -21.30
N ILE A 396 25.26 -5.60 -20.64
CA ILE A 396 25.23 -5.55 -19.18
C ILE A 396 24.35 -6.71 -18.73
N THR A 397 24.96 -7.71 -18.14
CA THR A 397 24.26 -8.92 -17.74
C THR A 397 23.50 -8.70 -16.43
N LEU A 398 22.32 -9.30 -16.30
CA LEU A 398 21.65 -9.45 -15.03
C LEU A 398 22.58 -10.06 -13.97
N GLU A 399 23.44 -11.00 -14.38
CA GLU A 399 24.44 -11.60 -13.49
C GLU A 399 25.36 -10.56 -12.88
N SER A 400 25.82 -9.54 -13.64
CA SER A 400 26.66 -8.46 -13.11
C SER A 400 25.93 -7.62 -12.07
N ALA A 401 24.63 -7.35 -12.28
CA ALA A 401 23.80 -6.66 -11.30
C ALA A 401 23.62 -7.47 -10.02
N LEU A 402 23.35 -8.76 -10.15
CA LEU A 402 23.21 -9.66 -9.01
C LEU A 402 24.53 -9.83 -8.24
N ILE A 403 25.68 -9.92 -8.93
CA ILE A 403 26.99 -9.96 -8.27
C ILE A 403 27.18 -8.71 -7.42
N ALA A 404 26.97 -7.52 -7.99
CA ALA A 404 27.19 -6.27 -7.28
C ALA A 404 26.31 -6.16 -6.02
N ILE A 405 25.04 -6.56 -6.10
CA ILE A 405 24.12 -6.52 -4.96
C ILE A 405 24.45 -7.61 -3.94
N LEU A 406 24.59 -8.86 -4.38
CA LEU A 406 24.82 -9.98 -3.47
C LEU A 406 26.20 -9.90 -2.79
N ASP A 407 27.20 -9.26 -3.41
CA ASP A 407 28.53 -9.07 -2.80
C ASP A 407 28.49 -8.10 -1.60
N THR A 408 27.50 -7.22 -1.53
CA THR A 408 27.31 -6.33 -0.38
C THR A 408 26.59 -7.01 0.79
N LEU A 409 26.04 -8.22 0.59
CA LEU A 409 25.27 -8.94 1.60
C LEU A 409 26.18 -9.81 2.49
N SER A 410 25.66 -10.17 3.67
CA SER A 410 26.30 -11.12 4.57
C SER A 410 26.46 -12.50 3.91
N GLY A 411 27.48 -13.26 4.32
CA GLY A 411 27.73 -14.60 3.81
C GLY A 411 26.53 -15.55 3.96
N ASP A 412 25.77 -15.38 5.03
CA ASP A 412 24.63 -16.25 5.37
C ASP A 412 23.53 -16.27 4.29
N VAL A 413 23.22 -15.11 3.67
CA VAL A 413 22.23 -15.04 2.58
C VAL A 413 22.75 -15.78 1.34
N LYS A 414 24.03 -15.59 0.99
CA LYS A 414 24.64 -16.32 -0.12
C LYS A 414 24.66 -17.83 0.12
N GLU A 415 24.99 -18.25 1.33
CA GLU A 415 24.99 -19.66 1.72
C GLU A 415 23.57 -20.25 1.65
N LYS A 416 22.57 -19.53 2.15
CA LYS A 416 21.17 -19.96 2.06
C LYS A 416 20.71 -20.11 0.62
N LEU A 417 21.00 -19.13 -0.25
CA LEU A 417 20.70 -19.24 -1.68
C LEU A 417 21.43 -20.42 -2.32
N ALA A 418 22.74 -20.54 -2.07
CA ALA A 418 23.56 -21.63 -2.62
C ALA A 418 23.08 -23.03 -2.20
N GLY A 419 22.53 -23.15 -1.00
CA GLY A 419 21.98 -24.39 -0.44
C GLY A 419 20.56 -24.73 -0.90
N SER A 420 19.87 -23.82 -1.61
CA SER A 420 18.49 -24.04 -2.03
C SER A 420 18.37 -25.18 -3.06
N ALA A 421 17.20 -25.83 -3.08
CA ALA A 421 16.93 -26.95 -3.99
C ALA A 421 16.98 -26.49 -5.46
N LEU A 422 16.47 -25.29 -5.76
CA LEU A 422 16.51 -24.70 -7.11
C LEU A 422 17.94 -24.61 -7.64
N ILE A 423 18.85 -24.02 -6.87
CA ILE A 423 20.25 -23.82 -7.28
C ILE A 423 20.94 -25.17 -7.53
N ARG A 424 20.73 -26.16 -6.65
CA ARG A 424 21.31 -27.51 -6.83
C ARG A 424 20.80 -28.18 -8.09
N LYS A 425 19.48 -28.21 -8.30
CA LYS A 425 18.85 -28.83 -9.48
C LYS A 425 19.32 -28.23 -10.81
N VAL A 426 19.48 -26.90 -10.85
CA VAL A 426 19.97 -26.21 -12.06
C VAL A 426 21.43 -26.57 -12.31
N ARG A 427 22.29 -26.58 -11.29
CA ARG A 427 23.71 -27.01 -11.45
C ARG A 427 23.84 -28.45 -11.95
N GLU A 428 22.96 -29.31 -11.48
CA GLU A 428 22.90 -30.71 -11.94
C GLU A 428 22.43 -30.81 -13.40
N SER A 429 21.36 -30.09 -13.76
CA SER A 429 20.80 -30.13 -15.11
C SER A 429 21.74 -29.55 -16.18
N GLU A 430 22.49 -28.49 -15.82
CA GLU A 430 23.49 -27.89 -16.73
C GLU A 430 24.87 -28.52 -16.64
N ALA A 431 25.01 -29.63 -15.90
CA ALA A 431 26.27 -30.35 -15.67
C ALA A 431 27.43 -29.40 -15.23
N ASN A 432 27.13 -28.35 -14.52
CA ASN A 432 28.06 -27.35 -14.04
C ASN A 432 27.94 -27.13 -12.52
N PRO A 433 28.58 -27.95 -11.69
CA PRO A 433 28.48 -27.88 -10.23
C PRO A 433 29.08 -26.62 -9.66
N ASN A 434 29.98 -25.92 -10.39
CA ASN A 434 30.66 -24.69 -9.97
C ASN A 434 29.94 -23.41 -10.45
N MET A 435 28.79 -23.54 -11.09
CA MET A 435 28.02 -22.37 -11.52
C MET A 435 27.70 -21.47 -10.33
N LYS A 436 28.05 -20.20 -10.41
CA LYS A 436 27.80 -19.22 -9.34
C LYS A 436 26.29 -19.02 -9.12
N VAL A 437 25.90 -18.65 -7.92
CA VAL A 437 24.48 -18.43 -7.55
C VAL A 437 23.85 -17.38 -8.48
N GLU A 438 24.55 -16.27 -8.71
CA GLU A 438 24.12 -15.16 -9.55
C GLU A 438 23.84 -15.62 -11.00
N ALA A 439 24.72 -16.44 -11.53
CA ALA A 439 24.57 -17.02 -12.87
C ALA A 439 23.36 -17.97 -12.94
N VAL A 440 23.12 -18.76 -11.89
CA VAL A 440 21.94 -19.64 -11.80
C VAL A 440 20.66 -18.80 -11.74
N LEU A 441 20.60 -17.76 -10.91
CA LEU A 441 19.44 -16.87 -10.81
C LEU A 441 19.14 -16.20 -12.16
N ALA A 442 20.18 -15.70 -12.84
CA ALA A 442 20.04 -15.12 -14.18
C ALA A 442 19.54 -16.16 -15.21
N PHE A 443 20.06 -17.36 -15.17
CA PHE A 443 19.61 -18.49 -16.03
C PHE A 443 18.12 -18.79 -15.79
N VAL A 444 17.71 -18.99 -14.54
CA VAL A 444 16.31 -19.29 -14.19
C VAL A 444 15.39 -18.15 -14.66
N ARG A 445 15.74 -16.90 -14.39
CA ARG A 445 14.96 -15.72 -14.84
C ARG A 445 14.79 -15.74 -16.36
N ASN A 446 15.85 -15.98 -17.12
CA ASN A 446 15.79 -16.00 -18.57
C ASN A 446 14.90 -17.15 -19.08
N LYS A 447 15.04 -18.35 -18.53
CA LYS A 447 14.19 -19.49 -18.89
C LYS A 447 12.71 -19.24 -18.60
N LEU A 448 12.40 -18.66 -17.43
CA LEU A 448 11.04 -18.30 -17.05
C LEU A 448 10.46 -17.18 -17.94
N SER A 449 11.24 -16.15 -18.27
CA SER A 449 10.79 -15.02 -19.10
C SER A 449 10.46 -15.45 -20.53
N HIS A 450 11.18 -16.42 -21.07
CA HIS A 450 10.92 -16.96 -22.42
C HIS A 450 9.91 -18.10 -22.45
N GLY A 451 9.38 -18.53 -21.31
CA GLY A 451 8.39 -19.62 -21.25
C GLY A 451 8.90 -20.99 -21.65
N ALA A 452 10.21 -21.14 -21.83
CA ALA A 452 10.82 -22.35 -22.38
C ALA A 452 10.91 -23.53 -21.39
N THR A 453 10.76 -23.26 -20.08
CA THR A 453 10.94 -24.29 -19.03
C THR A 453 10.07 -23.94 -17.83
N SER A 454 9.55 -24.95 -17.14
CA SER A 454 8.93 -24.85 -15.82
C SER A 454 9.91 -25.31 -14.75
N PHE A 455 9.85 -24.66 -13.58
CA PHE A 455 10.52 -25.08 -12.36
C PHE A 455 9.47 -25.43 -11.31
N GLU A 456 9.82 -26.29 -10.36
CA GLU A 456 8.92 -26.65 -9.27
C GLU A 456 8.52 -25.41 -8.47
N PRO A 457 7.21 -25.15 -8.26
CA PRO A 457 6.76 -23.95 -7.56
C PRO A 457 7.35 -23.79 -6.17
N GLY A 458 7.49 -24.88 -5.41
CA GLY A 458 8.08 -24.85 -4.06
C GLY A 458 9.57 -24.47 -4.04
N ASP A 459 10.35 -24.91 -5.07
CA ASP A 459 11.76 -24.54 -5.20
C ASP A 459 11.93 -23.04 -5.52
N LEU A 460 11.01 -22.50 -6.35
CA LEU A 460 10.98 -21.07 -6.66
C LEU A 460 10.58 -20.24 -5.45
N ASP A 461 9.63 -20.71 -4.64
CA ASP A 461 9.13 -20.00 -3.49
C ASP A 461 10.18 -19.87 -2.37
N ASP A 462 10.94 -20.95 -2.10
CA ASP A 462 12.06 -20.92 -1.14
C ASP A 462 13.13 -19.87 -1.50
N VAL A 463 13.48 -19.80 -2.79
CA VAL A 463 14.42 -18.79 -3.28
C VAL A 463 13.78 -17.39 -3.26
N ALA A 464 12.51 -17.26 -3.66
CA ALA A 464 11.79 -15.99 -3.64
C ALA A 464 11.67 -15.44 -2.22
N GLU A 465 11.46 -16.27 -1.18
CA GLU A 465 11.44 -15.82 0.21
C GLU A 465 12.79 -15.21 0.65
N THR A 466 13.89 -15.81 0.20
CA THR A 466 15.23 -15.27 0.49
C THR A 466 15.50 -13.97 -0.28
N LEU A 467 15.12 -13.91 -1.55
CA LEU A 467 15.23 -12.69 -2.38
C LEU A 467 14.33 -11.56 -1.85
N ASP A 468 13.14 -11.88 -1.31
CA ASP A 468 12.27 -10.89 -0.66
C ASP A 468 12.98 -10.18 0.50
N ARG A 469 13.67 -10.93 1.35
CA ARG A 469 14.49 -10.33 2.43
C ARG A 469 15.56 -9.40 1.89
N VAL A 470 16.20 -9.78 0.77
CA VAL A 470 17.22 -8.94 0.10
C VAL A 470 16.58 -7.66 -0.44
N VAL A 471 15.48 -7.78 -1.18
CA VAL A 471 14.77 -6.62 -1.74
C VAL A 471 14.32 -5.67 -0.64
N ARG A 472 13.74 -6.18 0.45
CA ARG A 472 13.33 -5.38 1.61
C ARG A 472 14.52 -4.72 2.32
N ALA A 473 15.64 -5.42 2.45
CA ALA A 473 16.87 -4.85 3.02
C ALA A 473 17.41 -3.70 2.17
N GLU A 474 17.42 -3.86 0.85
CA GLU A 474 17.85 -2.80 -0.07
C GLU A 474 16.85 -1.64 -0.10
N LEU A 475 15.55 -1.92 0.00
CA LEU A 475 14.51 -0.91 0.13
C LEU A 475 14.74 -0.05 1.39
N LEU A 476 14.96 -0.67 2.55
CA LEU A 476 15.26 0.05 3.79
C LEU A 476 16.55 0.86 3.70
N ARG A 477 17.57 0.37 2.98
CA ARG A 477 18.81 1.11 2.69
C ARG A 477 18.53 2.39 1.88
N VAL A 478 17.78 2.27 0.80
CA VAL A 478 17.44 3.39 -0.08
C VAL A 478 16.56 4.43 0.62
N LEU A 479 15.73 3.98 1.56
CA LEU A 479 14.93 4.85 2.43
C LEU A 479 15.74 5.53 3.52
N GLY A 480 16.99 5.12 3.76
CA GLY A 480 17.84 5.68 4.80
C GLY A 480 17.54 5.14 6.21
N ALA A 481 16.94 3.97 6.32
CA ALA A 481 16.75 3.31 7.60
C ALA A 481 18.10 2.94 8.25
N PRO A 482 18.20 2.90 9.59
CA PRO A 482 19.39 2.45 10.30
C PRO A 482 19.88 1.06 9.83
N GLU A 483 21.20 0.85 9.81
CA GLU A 483 21.79 -0.42 9.36
C GLU A 483 21.29 -1.64 10.15
N ALA A 484 20.95 -1.47 11.44
CA ALA A 484 20.36 -2.52 12.26
C ALA A 484 19.07 -3.10 11.67
N CYS A 485 18.25 -2.26 11.02
CA CYS A 485 17.01 -2.69 10.35
C CYS A 485 17.31 -3.62 9.17
N ARG A 486 18.34 -3.29 8.41
CA ARG A 486 18.81 -4.06 7.27
C ARG A 486 19.41 -5.41 7.70
N LEU A 487 20.27 -5.39 8.71
CA LEU A 487 20.91 -6.59 9.26
C LEU A 487 19.92 -7.61 9.85
N ARG A 488 18.78 -7.17 10.41
CA ARG A 488 17.73 -8.11 10.87
C ARG A 488 17.10 -8.92 9.73
N LEU A 489 17.05 -8.37 8.52
CA LEU A 489 16.56 -9.09 7.34
C LEU A 489 17.60 -10.04 6.78
N LEU A 490 18.87 -9.66 6.86
CA LEU A 490 19.99 -10.37 6.23
C LEU A 490 20.73 -11.31 7.19
N GLY A 491 20.51 -11.17 8.51
CA GLY A 491 21.18 -12.02 9.51
C GLY A 491 20.72 -13.47 9.49
N PRO A 492 21.42 -14.36 10.23
CA PRO A 492 21.07 -15.76 10.29
C PRO A 492 19.63 -15.92 10.73
N SER A 493 18.90 -16.77 10.04
CA SER A 493 17.61 -17.27 10.49
C SER A 493 17.90 -18.07 11.77
N GLU A 494 17.62 -17.49 12.94
CA GLU A 494 17.57 -18.31 14.15
C GLU A 494 16.52 -19.40 13.93
N ALA A 495 16.97 -20.64 13.84
CA ALA A 495 16.14 -21.82 13.68
C ALA A 495 15.25 -22.06 14.92
#